data_1d97638a2729539116122f05fce244f9
#
_entry.id   1d97638a2729539116122f05fce244f9
#
_cell.length_a   1.000
_cell.length_b   1.000
_cell.length_c   1.000
_cell.angle_alpha   90.00
_cell.angle_beta   90.00
_cell.angle_gamma   90.00
#
_symmetry.space_group_name_H-M   'P 1'
#
loop_
_entity.id
_entity.type
_entity.pdbx_description
1 polymer ?
#
loop_
_entity_poly.entity_id
_entity_poly.type
_entity_poly.pdbx_seq_one_letter_code
_entity_poly.pdbx_strand_id
1 'polypeptide(L)'
;MVTPSVLRGAAVLALLATLGGCQTYDFEPVKPLSIGQTQTSVDVQAVANKPNFMLLVDKSGSMDQPVDPTIPACHVGTINGPLCGDPQKSNPCDPTQCPTRWSELTKALDQYITDFPLIGRYGLSLFPEPEISGGCGPTTKQTSALPTTPSDDDPTLQQAADSTRTALDAILSSNPAGPTGTGGGTPTAASLAFLTTVPALTTDNTRDQIVILFTDGLPNCDAALADLAGTVACQCTFGPALDDCSPQIPPFPGAGCLDADNSVKAVQFLAGQHVQTYVVGFGAEAGTATARDTLQRIAVAGSVRFPRVCPGTPPNQPCSADNPCDLASGLCTKQYYQANDASDLGAILKTITDPNVTVCERFLTEVPTDVSLLSVLVDNTAYQPGPDTWIYVSPSETTPTSGKPGPAVVFVDGKPLCDQLKTSTGASPVNVQIRILKVL
;
A
#
# COMPACT_ATOMS: atom_id res chain seq x y z
N MET A 1 72.06 68.21 -49.13
CA MET A 1 71.44 66.90 -48.91
C MET A 1 70.77 66.95 -47.55
N VAL A 2 69.46 67.22 -47.52
CA VAL A 2 68.68 67.27 -46.29
C VAL A 2 67.88 65.99 -46.21
N THR A 3 68.07 65.20 -45.17
CA THR A 3 67.52 63.87 -44.98
C THR A 3 66.01 63.92 -44.67
N PRO A 4 65.19 63.01 -45.19
CA PRO A 4 63.70 63.05 -45.07
C PRO A 4 63.11 62.47 -43.75
N SER A 5 63.87 62.62 -42.66
CA SER A 5 63.46 61.97 -41.40
C SER A 5 62.60 62.84 -40.45
N VAL A 6 62.45 64.11 -40.71
CA VAL A 6 61.78 65.05 -39.80
C VAL A 6 60.27 65.19 -40.11
N LEU A 7 59.84 64.85 -41.34
CA LEU A 7 58.43 65.01 -41.74
C LEU A 7 57.50 63.85 -41.29
N ARG A 8 58.10 62.71 -40.94
CA ARG A 8 57.32 61.55 -40.48
C ARG A 8 56.90 61.60 -39.00
N GLY A 9 57.57 62.37 -38.16
CA GLY A 9 57.26 62.49 -36.74
C GLY A 9 56.06 63.37 -36.45
N ALA A 10 55.82 64.39 -37.29
CA ALA A 10 54.67 65.31 -37.03
C ALA A 10 53.30 64.75 -37.43
N ALA A 11 53.26 63.87 -38.41
CA ALA A 11 52.03 63.21 -38.88
C ALA A 11 51.52 62.11 -37.90
N VAL A 12 52.44 61.43 -37.19
CA VAL A 12 52.09 60.40 -36.22
C VAL A 12 51.59 61.03 -34.92
N LEU A 13 52.14 62.21 -34.50
CA LEU A 13 51.63 62.88 -33.30
C LEU A 13 50.26 63.53 -33.54
N ALA A 14 49.91 63.97 -34.75
CA ALA A 14 48.61 64.51 -35.07
C ALA A 14 47.52 63.41 -35.12
N LEU A 15 47.89 62.18 -35.51
CA LEU A 15 46.90 61.06 -35.55
C LEU A 15 46.61 60.47 -34.18
N LEU A 16 47.51 60.58 -33.21
CA LEU A 16 47.33 60.12 -31.84
C LEU A 16 46.49 61.08 -30.97
N ALA A 17 46.38 62.34 -31.36
CA ALA A 17 45.59 63.33 -30.64
C ALA A 17 44.08 63.28 -30.98
N THR A 18 43.68 62.55 -32.04
CA THR A 18 42.24 62.42 -32.41
C THR A 18 41.59 61.17 -31.88
N LEU A 19 42.34 60.26 -31.20
CA LEU A 19 41.77 59.03 -30.58
C LEU A 19 41.52 59.18 -29.08
N GLY A 20 41.71 60.33 -28.49
CA GLY A 20 41.45 60.61 -27.07
C GLY A 20 40.05 61.17 -26.81
N GLY A 21 39.06 60.76 -27.57
CA GLY A 21 37.66 60.99 -27.20
C GLY A 21 37.24 60.09 -26.02
N CYS A 22 37.50 60.54 -24.78
CA CYS A 22 36.82 59.96 -23.65
C CYS A 22 35.31 60.18 -23.84
N GLN A 23 34.59 59.15 -24.29
CA GLN A 23 33.18 59.09 -24.08
C GLN A 23 32.97 58.98 -22.55
N THR A 24 32.66 60.04 -21.90
CA THR A 24 32.06 60.05 -20.58
C THR A 24 30.67 59.46 -20.78
N TYR A 25 30.54 58.15 -20.63
CA TYR A 25 29.25 57.56 -20.36
C TYR A 25 28.82 58.15 -19.02
N ASP A 26 27.82 59.02 -19.02
CA ASP A 26 27.09 59.39 -17.86
C ASP A 26 26.28 58.14 -17.47
N PHE A 27 26.87 57.28 -16.66
CA PHE A 27 26.13 56.25 -15.97
C PHE A 27 25.21 56.99 -15.00
N GLU A 28 23.95 57.22 -15.42
CA GLU A 28 22.94 57.47 -14.42
C GLU A 28 23.11 56.36 -13.36
N PRO A 29 23.34 56.75 -12.08
CA PRO A 29 23.39 55.74 -11.03
C PRO A 29 22.06 54.98 -11.12
N VAL A 30 22.10 53.74 -11.57
CA VAL A 30 20.97 52.82 -11.45
C VAL A 30 20.65 52.84 -9.96
N LYS A 31 19.65 53.63 -9.58
CA LYS A 31 19.10 53.53 -8.25
C LYS A 31 18.74 52.05 -8.12
N PRO A 32 19.38 51.30 -7.21
CA PRO A 32 18.91 49.95 -6.96
C PRO A 32 17.45 50.16 -6.60
N LEU A 33 16.54 49.76 -7.49
CA LEU A 33 15.20 49.46 -7.10
C LEU A 33 15.37 48.50 -5.93
N SER A 34 15.22 49.03 -4.72
CA SER A 34 14.97 48.15 -3.60
C SER A 34 13.65 47.46 -3.96
N ILE A 35 13.77 46.34 -4.66
CA ILE A 35 12.70 45.40 -4.70
C ILE A 35 12.53 45.06 -3.22
N GLY A 36 11.57 45.70 -2.60
CA GLY A 36 11.08 45.29 -1.31
C GLY A 36 10.45 43.92 -1.54
N GLN A 37 11.30 42.92 -1.70
CA GLN A 37 10.88 41.57 -1.63
C GLN A 37 10.47 41.34 -0.19
N THR A 38 9.20 41.59 0.10
CA THR A 38 8.56 40.94 1.22
C THR A 38 8.50 39.46 0.86
N GLN A 39 9.61 38.74 1.09
CA GLN A 39 9.65 37.30 1.00
C GLN A 39 8.85 36.77 2.18
N THR A 40 7.59 36.47 1.96
CA THR A 40 6.86 35.59 2.84
C THR A 40 7.28 34.17 2.48
N SER A 41 8.20 33.59 3.25
CA SER A 41 8.42 32.14 3.22
C SER A 41 7.17 31.51 3.84
N VAL A 42 6.38 30.82 3.05
CA VAL A 42 5.38 29.91 3.59
C VAL A 42 6.14 28.62 3.88
N ASP A 43 6.33 28.31 5.17
CA ASP A 43 6.77 26.99 5.57
C ASP A 43 5.63 26.01 5.22
N VAL A 44 5.75 25.35 4.09
CA VAL A 44 4.88 24.24 3.76
C VAL A 44 5.36 23.08 4.61
N GLN A 45 4.61 22.75 5.64
CA GLN A 45 4.88 21.54 6.40
C GLN A 45 4.63 20.36 5.47
N ALA A 46 5.68 19.83 4.89
CA ALA A 46 5.63 18.60 4.15
C ALA A 46 5.66 17.44 5.16
N VAL A 47 4.50 17.10 5.66
CA VAL A 47 4.35 15.95 6.55
C VAL A 47 4.42 14.69 5.69
N ALA A 48 5.31 13.76 6.01
CA ALA A 48 5.19 12.40 5.52
C ALA A 48 3.99 11.78 6.21
N ASN A 49 2.85 11.79 5.55
CA ASN A 49 1.68 11.14 6.10
C ASN A 49 1.90 9.63 6.03
N LYS A 50 1.80 8.98 7.17
CA LYS A 50 1.89 7.52 7.24
C LYS A 50 0.70 6.88 6.51
N PRO A 51 0.91 5.75 5.80
CA PRO A 51 -0.17 5.07 5.09
C PRO A 51 -1.25 4.55 6.04
N ASN A 52 -2.46 4.44 5.54
CA ASN A 52 -3.52 3.68 6.18
C ASN A 52 -3.43 2.22 5.74
N PHE A 53 -3.35 1.30 6.68
CA PHE A 53 -3.42 -0.14 6.45
C PHE A 53 -4.75 -0.67 7.01
N MET A 54 -5.71 -0.95 6.13
CA MET A 54 -6.93 -1.64 6.50
C MET A 54 -6.73 -3.14 6.28
N LEU A 55 -6.67 -3.89 7.37
CA LEU A 55 -6.62 -5.35 7.36
C LEU A 55 -8.04 -5.88 7.18
N LEU A 56 -8.33 -6.50 6.05
CA LEU A 56 -9.60 -7.20 5.80
C LEU A 56 -9.36 -8.69 5.94
N VAL A 57 -9.84 -9.26 7.03
CA VAL A 57 -9.48 -10.60 7.46
C VAL A 57 -10.66 -11.55 7.38
N ASP A 58 -10.46 -12.61 6.64
CA ASP A 58 -11.36 -13.76 6.54
C ASP A 58 -11.37 -14.54 7.86
N LYS A 59 -12.55 -14.76 8.39
CA LYS A 59 -12.82 -15.67 9.52
C LYS A 59 -13.91 -16.69 9.16
N SER A 60 -14.00 -17.07 7.89
CA SER A 60 -14.90 -18.14 7.43
C SER A 60 -14.55 -19.48 8.08
N GLY A 61 -15.46 -20.45 7.95
CA GLY A 61 -15.27 -21.74 8.61
C GLY A 61 -14.04 -22.52 8.15
N SER A 62 -13.53 -22.27 6.96
CA SER A 62 -12.29 -22.87 6.46
C SER A 62 -11.04 -22.39 7.22
N MET A 63 -11.08 -21.22 7.84
CA MET A 63 -9.99 -20.72 8.67
C MET A 63 -9.75 -21.54 9.94
N ASP A 64 -10.74 -22.35 10.39
CA ASP A 64 -10.59 -23.29 11.49
C ASP A 64 -9.77 -24.54 11.12
N GLN A 65 -9.53 -24.76 9.84
CA GLN A 65 -8.83 -25.95 9.35
C GLN A 65 -7.30 -25.84 9.57
N PRO A 66 -6.61 -27.01 9.64
CA PRO A 66 -5.17 -27.03 9.77
C PRO A 66 -4.45 -26.31 8.64
N VAL A 67 -3.38 -25.59 8.99
CA VAL A 67 -2.44 -25.05 8.00
C VAL A 67 -1.75 -26.16 7.25
N ASP A 68 -1.29 -27.18 7.98
CA ASP A 68 -0.66 -28.39 7.42
C ASP A 68 -1.49 -29.63 7.79
N PRO A 69 -2.27 -30.16 6.84
CA PRO A 69 -3.10 -31.34 7.08
C PRO A 69 -2.29 -32.62 7.24
N THR A 70 -0.97 -32.62 7.03
CA THR A 70 -0.12 -33.82 7.19
C THR A 70 0.32 -34.04 8.63
N ILE A 71 0.10 -33.10 9.52
CA ILE A 71 0.42 -33.23 10.94
C ILE A 71 -0.49 -34.29 11.59
N PRO A 72 0.06 -35.36 12.21
CA PRO A 72 -0.75 -36.41 12.80
C PRO A 72 -1.76 -35.93 13.87
N ALA A 73 -1.40 -34.93 14.64
CA ALA A 73 -2.27 -34.32 15.68
C ALA A 73 -3.49 -33.57 15.10
N CYS A 74 -3.49 -33.28 13.81
CA CYS A 74 -4.60 -32.68 13.10
C CYS A 74 -5.72 -33.67 12.73
N HIS A 75 -5.49 -34.97 12.93
CA HIS A 75 -6.46 -36.00 12.63
C HIS A 75 -7.23 -36.45 13.88
N VAL A 76 -8.53 -36.60 13.74
CA VAL A 76 -9.38 -37.04 14.84
C VAL A 76 -9.32 -38.56 14.98
N GLY A 77 -8.91 -39.03 16.14
CA GLY A 77 -8.89 -40.45 16.51
C GLY A 77 -7.72 -41.24 15.96
N THR A 78 -7.38 -41.17 14.69
CA THR A 78 -6.26 -41.89 14.08
C THR A 78 -5.56 -41.02 13.05
N ILE A 79 -4.31 -41.34 12.70
CA ILE A 79 -3.51 -40.59 11.69
C ILE A 79 -4.18 -40.51 10.29
N ASN A 80 -5.11 -41.39 10.00
CA ASN A 80 -5.90 -41.39 8.76
C ASN A 80 -7.36 -40.99 9.02
N GLY A 81 -7.67 -40.47 10.22
CA GLY A 81 -8.98 -39.98 10.57
C GLY A 81 -9.32 -38.66 9.85
N PRO A 82 -10.55 -38.18 9.99
CA PRO A 82 -10.91 -36.89 9.45
C PRO A 82 -10.09 -35.77 10.12
N LEU A 83 -9.84 -34.68 9.39
CA LEU A 83 -9.16 -33.51 9.93
C LEU A 83 -10.03 -32.84 11.00
N CYS A 84 -9.41 -32.27 12.02
CA CYS A 84 -10.05 -31.35 12.92
C CYS A 84 -10.38 -30.03 12.21
N GLY A 85 -11.17 -29.16 12.83
CA GLY A 85 -11.52 -27.84 12.26
C GLY A 85 -12.57 -27.93 11.15
N ASP A 86 -13.23 -29.08 10.98
CA ASP A 86 -14.38 -29.19 10.08
C ASP A 86 -15.57 -28.43 10.70
N PRO A 87 -16.03 -27.33 10.08
CA PRO A 87 -17.07 -26.50 10.66
C PRO A 87 -18.43 -27.21 10.78
N GLN A 88 -18.60 -28.35 10.06
CA GLN A 88 -19.81 -29.17 10.13
C GLN A 88 -19.74 -30.24 11.21
N LYS A 89 -18.57 -30.42 11.80
CA LYS A 89 -18.33 -31.52 12.77
C LYS A 89 -17.78 -30.95 14.06
N SER A 90 -18.35 -30.63 15.03
CA SER A 90 -17.89 -30.12 16.34
C SER A 90 -16.57 -30.78 16.83
N ASN A 91 -15.52 -30.67 16.05
CA ASN A 91 -14.18 -31.24 16.29
C ASN A 91 -13.08 -30.18 16.10
N PRO A 92 -13.05 -29.12 16.96
CA PRO A 92 -12.06 -28.07 16.84
C PRO A 92 -10.63 -28.62 16.94
N CYS A 93 -9.70 -28.00 16.26
CA CYS A 93 -8.27 -28.29 16.43
C CYS A 93 -7.77 -27.72 17.77
N ASP A 94 -6.78 -28.40 18.35
CA ASP A 94 -5.95 -27.80 19.39
C ASP A 94 -4.81 -27.03 18.74
N PRO A 95 -4.81 -25.68 18.75
CA PRO A 95 -3.83 -24.89 18.00
C PRO A 95 -2.40 -25.04 18.53
N THR A 96 -2.21 -25.65 19.72
CA THR A 96 -0.88 -25.93 20.28
C THR A 96 -0.23 -27.16 19.65
N GLN A 97 -1.03 -28.08 19.12
CA GLN A 97 -0.58 -29.35 18.50
C GLN A 97 -0.88 -29.38 17.00
N CYS A 98 -1.94 -28.72 16.59
CA CYS A 98 -2.39 -28.59 15.21
C CYS A 98 -2.72 -27.12 14.94
N PRO A 99 -1.76 -26.32 14.46
CA PRO A 99 -1.99 -24.95 14.11
C PRO A 99 -3.06 -24.82 13.03
N THR A 100 -4.06 -23.95 13.26
CA THR A 100 -5.08 -23.62 12.28
C THR A 100 -4.64 -22.41 11.44
N ARG A 101 -5.24 -22.23 10.27
CA ARG A 101 -5.02 -21.03 9.45
C ARG A 101 -5.29 -19.78 10.24
N TRP A 102 -6.35 -19.78 11.04
CA TRP A 102 -6.70 -18.67 11.91
C TRP A 102 -5.64 -18.37 12.97
N SER A 103 -5.18 -19.40 13.69
CA SER A 103 -4.19 -19.21 14.76
C SER A 103 -2.85 -18.72 14.23
N GLU A 104 -2.40 -19.19 13.09
CA GLU A 104 -1.15 -18.73 12.46
C GLU A 104 -1.29 -17.31 11.88
N LEU A 105 -2.42 -17.00 11.24
CA LEU A 105 -2.70 -15.68 10.71
C LEU A 105 -2.71 -14.62 11.81
N THR A 106 -3.48 -14.86 12.87
CA THR A 106 -3.62 -13.89 13.97
C THR A 106 -2.34 -13.71 14.75
N LYS A 107 -1.58 -14.79 14.99
CA LYS A 107 -0.25 -14.74 15.59
C LYS A 107 0.73 -13.89 14.77
N ALA A 108 0.74 -14.07 13.45
CA ALA A 108 1.61 -13.29 12.58
C ALA A 108 1.23 -11.81 12.53
N LEU A 109 -0.07 -11.50 12.50
CA LEU A 109 -0.56 -10.12 12.51
C LEU A 109 -0.23 -9.43 13.85
N ASP A 110 -0.48 -10.10 14.98
CA ASP A 110 -0.14 -9.57 16.32
C ASP A 110 1.35 -9.27 16.43
N GLN A 111 2.19 -10.23 16.06
CA GLN A 111 3.64 -10.05 16.08
C GLN A 111 4.08 -8.90 15.17
N TYR A 112 3.55 -8.86 13.94
CA TYR A 112 3.92 -7.82 12.97
C TYR A 112 3.54 -6.41 13.45
N ILE A 113 2.31 -6.23 13.96
CA ILE A 113 1.87 -4.93 14.47
C ILE A 113 2.66 -4.54 15.73
N THR A 114 3.06 -5.54 16.56
CA THR A 114 3.94 -5.30 17.71
C THR A 114 5.32 -4.81 17.31
N ASP A 115 5.90 -5.41 16.29
CA ASP A 115 7.25 -5.08 15.82
C ASP A 115 7.30 -3.74 15.06
N PHE A 116 6.18 -3.37 14.40
CA PHE A 116 6.11 -2.23 13.50
C PHE A 116 4.89 -1.30 13.77
N PRO A 117 4.66 -0.86 15.02
CA PRO A 117 3.44 -0.10 15.36
C PRO A 117 3.39 1.29 14.71
N LEU A 118 4.55 1.87 14.37
CA LEU A 118 4.69 3.26 13.92
C LEU A 118 4.87 3.44 12.40
N ILE A 119 4.80 2.35 11.63
CA ILE A 119 4.99 2.45 10.17
C ILE A 119 3.76 2.96 9.43
N GLY A 120 2.59 2.85 10.03
CA GLY A 120 1.33 3.25 9.44
C GLY A 120 0.20 3.26 10.44
N ARG A 121 -0.98 3.60 9.96
CA ARG A 121 -2.22 3.58 10.72
C ARG A 121 -2.94 2.28 10.45
N TYR A 122 -3.12 1.50 11.49
CA TYR A 122 -3.79 0.21 11.37
C TYR A 122 -5.29 0.33 11.62
N GLY A 123 -6.07 -0.39 10.82
CA GLY A 123 -7.48 -0.67 11.02
C GLY A 123 -7.76 -2.13 10.71
N LEU A 124 -8.87 -2.66 11.22
CA LEU A 124 -9.27 -4.05 11.06
C LEU A 124 -10.75 -4.13 10.70
N SER A 125 -11.07 -4.95 9.71
CA SER A 125 -12.42 -5.41 9.40
C SER A 125 -12.40 -6.92 9.23
N LEU A 126 -13.43 -7.59 9.73
CA LEU A 126 -13.52 -9.04 9.73
C LEU A 126 -14.76 -9.48 8.94
N PHE A 127 -14.66 -10.59 8.22
CA PHE A 127 -15.78 -11.24 7.56
C PHE A 127 -15.65 -12.78 7.62
N PRO A 128 -16.78 -13.54 7.58
CA PRO A 128 -18.15 -13.06 7.61
C PRO A 128 -18.56 -12.53 9.00
N GLU A 129 -19.62 -11.70 9.05
CA GLU A 129 -20.31 -11.39 10.28
C GLU A 129 -21.37 -12.47 10.54
N PRO A 130 -21.22 -13.33 11.57
CA PRO A 130 -22.06 -14.52 11.76
C PRO A 130 -23.50 -14.19 12.15
N GLU A 131 -23.72 -13.01 12.69
CA GLU A 131 -25.04 -12.55 13.14
C GLU A 131 -25.98 -12.22 11.96
N ILE A 132 -25.42 -12.13 10.76
CA ILE A 132 -26.13 -11.75 9.57
C ILE A 132 -26.21 -12.94 8.60
N SER A 133 -27.43 -13.31 8.21
CA SER A 133 -27.69 -14.22 7.08
C SER A 133 -26.98 -15.59 7.13
N GLY A 134 -26.98 -16.27 8.30
CA GLY A 134 -26.50 -17.66 8.36
C GLY A 134 -25.04 -17.86 7.96
N GLY A 135 -24.16 -16.92 8.30
CA GLY A 135 -22.72 -16.98 8.01
C GLY A 135 -22.30 -16.42 6.66
N CYS A 136 -23.20 -15.78 5.92
CA CYS A 136 -22.90 -15.06 4.68
C CYS A 136 -22.94 -13.53 4.86
N GLY A 137 -22.92 -13.03 6.09
CA GLY A 137 -22.91 -11.59 6.35
C GLY A 137 -21.57 -10.96 5.98
N PRO A 138 -21.54 -9.95 5.07
CA PRO A 138 -20.30 -9.21 4.83
C PRO A 138 -19.94 -8.40 6.07
N THR A 139 -18.70 -7.88 6.12
CA THR A 139 -18.37 -6.87 7.12
C THR A 139 -19.25 -5.63 6.93
N THR A 140 -19.77 -5.09 8.02
CA THR A 140 -20.62 -3.88 8.06
C THR A 140 -20.01 -2.79 8.94
N LYS A 141 -18.87 -3.09 9.58
CA LYS A 141 -18.16 -2.19 10.48
C LYS A 141 -16.67 -2.44 10.44
N GLN A 142 -15.91 -1.44 10.82
CA GLN A 142 -14.53 -1.62 11.20
C GLN A 142 -14.49 -2.19 12.63
N THR A 143 -13.85 -3.34 12.81
CA THR A 143 -13.65 -3.95 14.14
C THR A 143 -12.66 -3.11 14.95
N SER A 144 -11.61 -2.62 14.29
CA SER A 144 -10.77 -1.53 14.77
C SER A 144 -10.76 -0.43 13.71
N ALA A 145 -11.15 0.79 14.09
CA ALA A 145 -11.26 1.88 13.14
C ALA A 145 -9.91 2.49 12.80
N LEU A 146 -9.72 2.83 11.52
CA LEU A 146 -8.63 3.72 11.12
C LEU A 146 -8.75 5.07 11.83
N PRO A 147 -7.64 5.67 12.30
CA PRO A 147 -7.66 7.01 12.87
C PRO A 147 -8.23 8.04 11.89
N THR A 148 -9.11 8.90 12.37
CA THR A 148 -9.69 10.00 11.60
C THR A 148 -8.96 11.34 11.83
N THR A 149 -8.08 11.39 12.83
CA THR A 149 -7.25 12.58 13.10
C THR A 149 -6.18 12.73 12.02
N PRO A 150 -5.79 13.95 11.65
CA PRO A 150 -4.72 14.15 10.67
C PRO A 150 -3.32 13.84 11.22
N SER A 151 -3.16 13.71 12.55
CA SER A 151 -1.86 13.49 13.20
C SER A 151 -1.31 12.09 12.95
N ASP A 152 -0.03 12.02 12.67
CA ASP A 152 0.79 10.80 12.58
C ASP A 152 1.87 10.78 13.68
N ASP A 153 1.59 11.39 14.82
CA ASP A 153 2.46 11.29 15.97
C ASP A 153 2.49 9.86 16.56
N ASP A 154 3.59 9.53 17.23
CA ASP A 154 3.81 8.21 17.79
C ASP A 154 2.64 7.73 18.69
N PRO A 155 2.04 8.58 19.57
CA PRO A 155 0.89 8.17 20.35
C PRO A 155 -0.34 7.77 19.52
N THR A 156 -0.63 8.52 18.45
CA THR A 156 -1.77 8.22 17.54
C THR A 156 -1.55 6.91 16.80
N LEU A 157 -0.35 6.68 16.28
CA LEU A 157 0.00 5.45 15.57
C LEU A 157 0.01 4.26 16.51
N GLN A 158 0.60 4.39 17.71
CA GLN A 158 0.63 3.36 18.72
C GLN A 158 -0.79 2.98 19.18
N GLN A 159 -1.66 3.97 19.38
CA GLN A 159 -3.05 3.71 19.75
C GLN A 159 -3.80 2.93 18.68
N ALA A 160 -3.59 3.23 17.39
CA ALA A 160 -4.21 2.48 16.30
C ALA A 160 -3.70 1.03 16.25
N ALA A 161 -2.40 0.83 16.43
CA ALA A 161 -1.79 -0.49 16.52
C ALA A 161 -2.36 -1.30 17.70
N ASP A 162 -2.38 -0.72 18.91
CA ASP A 162 -2.87 -1.37 20.12
C ASP A 162 -4.37 -1.68 20.05
N SER A 163 -5.16 -0.80 19.44
CA SER A 163 -6.59 -1.03 19.21
C SER A 163 -6.82 -2.20 18.26
N THR A 164 -6.03 -2.31 17.22
CA THR A 164 -6.11 -3.40 16.25
C THR A 164 -5.68 -4.73 16.87
N ARG A 165 -4.61 -4.75 17.65
CA ARG A 165 -4.15 -5.92 18.38
C ARG A 165 -5.20 -6.37 19.40
N THR A 166 -5.74 -5.44 20.19
CA THR A 166 -6.81 -5.74 21.17
C THR A 166 -8.03 -6.38 20.50
N ALA A 167 -8.38 -5.91 19.30
CA ALA A 167 -9.49 -6.48 18.54
C ALA A 167 -9.18 -7.90 18.04
N LEU A 168 -7.96 -8.19 17.62
CA LEU A 168 -7.50 -9.55 17.26
C LEU A 168 -7.49 -10.46 18.47
N ASP A 169 -6.94 -10.04 19.61
CA ASP A 169 -6.85 -10.80 20.85
C ASP A 169 -8.24 -11.14 21.43
N ALA A 170 -9.20 -10.23 21.32
CA ALA A 170 -10.56 -10.46 21.79
C ALA A 170 -11.22 -11.64 21.05
N ILE A 171 -10.91 -11.81 19.76
CA ILE A 171 -11.44 -12.92 18.95
C ILE A 171 -10.70 -14.21 19.26
N LEU A 172 -9.38 -14.17 19.39
CA LEU A 172 -8.55 -15.31 19.78
C LEU A 172 -8.92 -15.85 21.15
N SER A 173 -9.12 -14.98 22.13
CA SER A 173 -9.48 -15.39 23.50
C SER A 173 -10.87 -15.97 23.57
N SER A 174 -11.80 -15.55 22.72
CA SER A 174 -13.15 -16.11 22.65
C SER A 174 -13.21 -17.46 21.94
N ASN A 175 -12.30 -17.72 21.00
CA ASN A 175 -12.20 -18.98 20.26
C ASN A 175 -10.78 -19.22 19.74
N PRO A 176 -9.88 -19.79 20.55
CA PRO A 176 -8.48 -19.98 20.16
C PRO A 176 -8.26 -20.97 19.02
N ALA A 177 -9.20 -21.87 18.78
CA ALA A 177 -9.09 -22.89 17.72
C ALA A 177 -9.54 -22.39 16.35
N GLY A 178 -10.34 -21.32 16.32
CA GLY A 178 -10.88 -20.76 15.10
C GLY A 178 -12.01 -19.76 15.36
N PRO A 179 -12.47 -19.04 14.35
CA PRO A 179 -13.36 -17.88 14.52
C PRO A 179 -14.82 -18.22 14.88
N THR A 180 -15.08 -19.42 15.30
CA THR A 180 -16.36 -19.99 15.71
C THR A 180 -17.14 -20.75 14.64
N GLY A 181 -17.16 -22.05 14.78
CA GLY A 181 -17.98 -23.09 14.19
C GLY A 181 -19.41 -22.79 13.77
N THR A 182 -19.65 -21.76 13.06
CA THR A 182 -20.94 -21.52 12.42
C THR A 182 -20.91 -21.80 10.93
N GLY A 183 -19.77 -22.32 10.39
CA GLY A 183 -19.71 -22.71 8.98
C GLY A 183 -20.05 -21.58 8.03
N GLY A 184 -19.56 -20.38 8.30
CA GLY A 184 -19.81 -19.23 7.44
C GLY A 184 -19.11 -19.35 6.10
N GLY A 185 -19.73 -18.82 5.07
CA GLY A 185 -19.11 -18.64 3.76
C GLY A 185 -18.13 -17.47 3.73
N THR A 186 -17.69 -17.12 2.54
CA THR A 186 -16.61 -16.14 2.29
C THR A 186 -17.13 -14.95 1.47
N PRO A 187 -17.92 -14.01 2.06
CA PRO A 187 -18.53 -12.87 1.38
C PRO A 187 -17.51 -11.78 1.04
N THR A 188 -16.45 -12.11 0.33
CA THR A 188 -15.31 -11.23 0.02
C THR A 188 -15.75 -10.01 -0.77
N ALA A 189 -16.57 -10.20 -1.83
CA ALA A 189 -17.00 -9.10 -2.71
C ALA A 189 -17.77 -8.04 -1.93
N ALA A 190 -18.75 -8.46 -1.14
CA ALA A 190 -19.57 -7.54 -0.35
C ALA A 190 -18.77 -6.87 0.78
N SER A 191 -17.79 -7.57 1.34
CA SER A 191 -16.89 -7.03 2.38
C SER A 191 -15.91 -5.98 1.81
N LEU A 192 -15.37 -6.21 0.62
CA LEU A 192 -14.59 -5.22 -0.13
C LEU A 192 -15.46 -4.01 -0.50
N ALA A 193 -16.71 -4.25 -0.93
CA ALA A 193 -17.65 -3.18 -1.25
C ALA A 193 -17.96 -2.30 -0.01
N PHE A 194 -18.08 -2.88 1.19
CA PHE A 194 -18.21 -2.10 2.42
C PHE A 194 -17.04 -1.12 2.61
N LEU A 195 -15.80 -1.53 2.34
CA LEU A 195 -14.63 -0.66 2.52
C LEU A 195 -14.67 0.59 1.64
N THR A 196 -15.41 0.58 0.53
CA THR A 196 -15.62 1.78 -0.30
C THR A 196 -16.44 2.86 0.42
N THR A 197 -17.13 2.50 1.48
CA THR A 197 -17.92 3.42 2.32
C THR A 197 -17.16 3.97 3.53
N VAL A 198 -15.90 3.54 3.74
CA VAL A 198 -15.06 3.98 4.86
C VAL A 198 -14.37 5.30 4.52
N PRO A 199 -14.77 6.44 5.11
CA PRO A 199 -14.23 7.74 4.72
C PRO A 199 -12.71 7.87 4.90
N ALA A 200 -12.16 7.25 5.96
CA ALA A 200 -10.72 7.28 6.20
C ALA A 200 -9.90 6.65 5.07
N LEU A 201 -10.50 5.71 4.29
CA LEU A 201 -9.87 5.10 3.11
C LEU A 201 -10.13 5.87 1.82
N THR A 202 -11.31 6.50 1.69
CA THR A 202 -11.79 6.95 0.37
C THR A 202 -11.75 8.46 0.19
N THR A 203 -11.62 9.25 1.26
CA THR A 203 -11.63 10.71 1.19
C THR A 203 -10.28 11.38 1.53
N ASP A 204 -9.38 10.68 2.21
CA ASP A 204 -8.06 11.22 2.55
C ASP A 204 -7.05 10.92 1.43
N ASN A 205 -6.85 11.90 0.54
CA ASN A 205 -5.90 11.81 -0.57
C ASN A 205 -4.46 12.19 -0.18
N THR A 206 -4.22 12.54 1.08
CA THR A 206 -2.91 13.00 1.53
C THR A 206 -1.97 11.86 1.89
N ARG A 207 -2.48 10.63 2.03
CA ARG A 207 -1.73 9.43 2.40
C ARG A 207 -2.07 8.25 1.51
N ASP A 208 -1.22 7.23 1.52
CA ASP A 208 -1.52 5.98 0.83
C ASP A 208 -2.62 5.21 1.55
N GLN A 209 -3.54 4.71 0.76
CA GLN A 209 -4.69 3.95 1.22
C GLN A 209 -4.50 2.50 0.78
N ILE A 210 -4.35 1.60 1.74
CA ILE A 210 -3.97 0.22 1.49
C ILE A 210 -4.94 -0.71 2.21
N VAL A 211 -5.54 -1.60 1.44
CA VAL A 211 -6.28 -2.76 1.94
C VAL A 211 -5.40 -3.98 1.79
N ILE A 212 -5.26 -4.78 2.84
CA ILE A 212 -4.62 -6.09 2.78
C ILE A 212 -5.70 -7.13 3.07
N LEU A 213 -6.11 -7.84 2.02
CA LEU A 213 -7.08 -8.93 2.10
C LEU A 213 -6.36 -10.21 2.47
N PHE A 214 -6.74 -10.82 3.59
CA PHE A 214 -6.31 -12.14 4.02
C PHE A 214 -7.47 -13.11 3.87
N THR A 215 -7.30 -14.17 3.09
CA THR A 215 -8.31 -15.22 2.88
C THR A 215 -7.60 -16.54 2.59
N ASP A 216 -8.23 -17.64 2.99
CA ASP A 216 -7.72 -18.98 2.69
C ASP A 216 -8.50 -19.67 1.56
N GLY A 217 -9.62 -19.06 1.13
CA GLY A 217 -10.59 -19.71 0.30
C GLY A 217 -11.09 -18.91 -0.88
N LEU A 218 -12.14 -19.44 -1.47
CA LEU A 218 -12.81 -18.90 -2.63
C LEU A 218 -13.96 -18.00 -2.21
N PRO A 219 -14.07 -16.78 -2.77
CA PRO A 219 -15.20 -15.89 -2.49
C PRO A 219 -16.51 -16.56 -2.91
N ASN A 220 -17.52 -16.41 -2.05
CA ASN A 220 -18.88 -16.91 -2.28
C ASN A 220 -19.90 -15.98 -1.58
N CYS A 221 -21.11 -16.47 -1.31
CA CYS A 221 -22.14 -15.71 -0.61
C CYS A 221 -22.76 -14.54 -1.39
N ASP A 222 -22.75 -14.59 -2.72
CA ASP A 222 -23.47 -13.60 -3.53
C ASP A 222 -24.88 -14.08 -3.87
N ALA A 223 -25.89 -13.38 -3.35
CA ALA A 223 -27.30 -13.65 -3.64
C ALA A 223 -27.67 -13.41 -5.14
N ALA A 224 -26.89 -12.59 -5.85
CA ALA A 224 -27.10 -12.38 -7.28
C ALA A 224 -26.80 -13.63 -8.13
N LEU A 225 -26.10 -14.62 -7.55
CA LEU A 225 -25.81 -15.90 -8.20
C LEU A 225 -26.90 -16.97 -7.97
N ALA A 226 -28.06 -16.60 -7.39
CA ALA A 226 -29.13 -17.53 -7.08
C ALA A 226 -29.61 -18.36 -8.28
N ASP A 227 -29.67 -17.73 -9.47
CA ASP A 227 -30.11 -18.40 -10.71
C ASP A 227 -29.09 -19.45 -11.21
N LEU A 228 -27.87 -19.41 -10.72
CA LEU A 228 -26.82 -20.38 -11.07
C LEU A 228 -26.81 -21.60 -10.16
N ALA A 229 -27.49 -21.53 -9.00
CA ALA A 229 -27.47 -22.60 -7.99
C ALA A 229 -27.92 -23.96 -8.58
N GLY A 230 -27.10 -24.99 -8.36
CA GLY A 230 -27.36 -26.34 -8.89
C GLY A 230 -27.18 -26.51 -10.39
N THR A 231 -26.66 -25.51 -11.08
CA THR A 231 -26.33 -25.58 -12.53
C THR A 231 -24.81 -25.72 -12.74
N VAL A 232 -24.42 -26.18 -13.91
CA VAL A 232 -22.99 -26.25 -14.32
C VAL A 232 -22.31 -24.88 -14.40
N ALA A 233 -23.07 -23.79 -14.41
CA ALA A 233 -22.54 -22.42 -14.40
C ALA A 233 -22.18 -21.96 -12.98
N CYS A 234 -22.69 -22.62 -11.95
CA CYS A 234 -22.26 -22.43 -10.56
C CYS A 234 -20.99 -23.21 -10.31
N GLN A 235 -19.83 -22.56 -10.28
CA GLN A 235 -18.63 -23.19 -9.77
C GLN A 235 -18.75 -23.29 -8.25
N CYS A 236 -19.04 -24.48 -7.74
CA CYS A 236 -19.29 -24.69 -6.33
C CYS A 236 -18.01 -24.57 -5.49
N THR A 237 -18.07 -23.84 -4.39
CA THR A 237 -16.97 -23.62 -3.45
C THR A 237 -17.07 -24.51 -2.19
N PHE A 238 -18.22 -25.13 -1.94
CA PHE A 238 -18.45 -25.98 -0.77
C PHE A 238 -18.05 -27.45 -0.99
N GLY A 239 -17.93 -27.86 -2.24
CA GLY A 239 -17.55 -29.22 -2.59
C GLY A 239 -17.50 -29.43 -4.10
N PRO A 240 -17.05 -30.60 -4.57
CA PRO A 240 -16.88 -30.89 -6.00
C PRO A 240 -18.19 -31.26 -6.72
N ALA A 241 -19.24 -31.61 -5.98
CA ALA A 241 -20.52 -32.03 -6.58
C ALA A 241 -21.43 -30.82 -6.86
N LEU A 242 -22.22 -30.89 -7.94
CA LEU A 242 -23.22 -29.86 -8.26
C LEU A 242 -24.27 -29.70 -7.14
N ASP A 243 -24.60 -30.80 -6.47
CA ASP A 243 -25.56 -30.82 -5.37
C ASP A 243 -25.06 -30.08 -4.12
N ASP A 244 -23.74 -29.92 -3.97
CA ASP A 244 -23.14 -29.16 -2.86
C ASP A 244 -23.51 -27.67 -2.91
N CYS A 245 -23.90 -27.15 -4.06
CA CYS A 245 -24.38 -25.78 -4.26
C CYS A 245 -25.79 -25.75 -4.86
N SER A 246 -26.65 -26.70 -4.47
CA SER A 246 -28.05 -26.73 -4.91
C SER A 246 -28.85 -25.56 -4.31
N PRO A 247 -30.01 -25.21 -4.89
CA PRO A 247 -30.87 -24.15 -4.37
C PRO A 247 -31.34 -24.33 -2.91
N GLN A 248 -31.24 -25.56 -2.40
CA GLN A 248 -31.64 -25.91 -1.02
C GLN A 248 -30.52 -25.70 -0.01
N ILE A 249 -29.29 -25.40 -0.45
CA ILE A 249 -28.16 -25.15 0.46
C ILE A 249 -28.31 -23.76 1.08
N PRO A 250 -28.42 -23.67 2.43
CA PRO A 250 -28.50 -22.38 3.12
C PRO A 250 -27.19 -21.57 3.00
N PRO A 251 -27.23 -20.24 3.19
CA PRO A 251 -28.43 -19.51 3.69
C PRO A 251 -29.39 -19.08 2.58
N PHE A 252 -28.99 -19.11 1.33
CA PHE A 252 -29.82 -18.75 0.16
C PHE A 252 -29.30 -19.44 -1.10
N PRO A 253 -30.14 -19.59 -2.15
CA PRO A 253 -29.69 -20.12 -3.43
C PRO A 253 -28.47 -19.36 -3.96
N GLY A 254 -27.47 -20.09 -4.46
CA GLY A 254 -26.26 -19.52 -4.99
C GLY A 254 -25.20 -19.11 -3.95
N ALA A 255 -25.49 -19.24 -2.65
CA ALA A 255 -24.55 -18.88 -1.59
C ALA A 255 -23.17 -19.58 -1.72
N GLY A 256 -23.16 -20.80 -2.23
CA GLY A 256 -21.93 -21.58 -2.44
C GLY A 256 -21.27 -21.37 -3.80
N CYS A 257 -21.87 -20.58 -4.72
CA CYS A 257 -21.28 -20.33 -6.03
C CYS A 257 -20.10 -19.36 -5.92
N LEU A 258 -19.03 -19.63 -6.70
CA LEU A 258 -17.86 -18.76 -6.76
C LEU A 258 -18.20 -17.36 -7.20
N ASP A 259 -17.85 -16.37 -6.38
CA ASP A 259 -18.09 -14.93 -6.59
C ASP A 259 -16.80 -14.17 -6.93
N ALA A 260 -16.04 -14.68 -7.89
CA ALA A 260 -14.79 -14.06 -8.32
C ALA A 260 -15.00 -12.72 -9.02
N ASP A 261 -16.01 -12.63 -9.89
CA ASP A 261 -16.21 -11.45 -10.74
C ASP A 261 -16.63 -10.20 -9.95
N ASN A 262 -17.50 -10.36 -8.94
CA ASN A 262 -17.88 -9.23 -8.10
C ASN A 262 -16.79 -8.84 -7.10
N SER A 263 -15.98 -9.81 -6.66
CA SER A 263 -14.76 -9.51 -5.88
C SER A 263 -13.78 -8.65 -6.70
N VAL A 264 -13.55 -8.98 -7.97
CA VAL A 264 -12.73 -8.18 -8.90
C VAL A 264 -13.32 -6.78 -9.09
N LYS A 265 -14.64 -6.65 -9.32
CA LYS A 265 -15.30 -5.34 -9.47
C LYS A 265 -15.17 -4.47 -8.22
N ALA A 266 -15.33 -5.06 -7.04
CA ALA A 266 -15.20 -4.34 -5.77
C ALA A 266 -13.78 -3.78 -5.59
N VAL A 267 -12.76 -4.56 -5.90
CA VAL A 267 -11.36 -4.12 -5.87
C VAL A 267 -11.07 -3.06 -6.94
N GLN A 268 -11.61 -3.19 -8.15
CA GLN A 268 -11.49 -2.16 -9.18
C GLN A 268 -12.14 -0.83 -8.75
N PHE A 269 -13.25 -0.90 -8.03
CA PHE A 269 -13.89 0.30 -7.49
C PHE A 269 -13.02 0.97 -6.42
N LEU A 270 -12.42 0.20 -5.50
CA LEU A 270 -11.44 0.70 -4.54
C LEU A 270 -10.23 1.34 -5.25
N ALA A 271 -9.69 0.67 -6.26
CA ALA A 271 -8.58 1.20 -7.06
C ALA A 271 -8.94 2.53 -7.76
N GLY A 272 -10.18 2.68 -8.23
CA GLY A 272 -10.72 3.93 -8.77
C GLY A 272 -10.79 5.06 -7.73
N GLN A 273 -10.88 4.73 -6.45
CA GLN A 273 -10.80 5.66 -5.32
C GLN A 273 -9.37 5.82 -4.76
N HIS A 274 -8.37 5.37 -5.50
CA HIS A 274 -6.96 5.42 -5.10
C HIS A 274 -6.60 4.51 -3.91
N VAL A 275 -7.40 3.50 -3.62
CA VAL A 275 -7.12 2.50 -2.60
C VAL A 275 -6.44 1.29 -3.24
N GLN A 276 -5.21 1.00 -2.83
CA GLN A 276 -4.46 -0.16 -3.27
C GLN A 276 -4.94 -1.40 -2.50
N THR A 277 -5.17 -2.52 -3.20
CA THR A 277 -5.53 -3.78 -2.55
C THR A 277 -4.45 -4.84 -2.78
N TYR A 278 -3.86 -5.33 -1.70
CA TYR A 278 -3.00 -6.51 -1.71
C TYR A 278 -3.81 -7.73 -1.29
N VAL A 279 -3.52 -8.86 -1.92
CA VAL A 279 -4.20 -10.13 -1.64
C VAL A 279 -3.19 -11.12 -1.10
N VAL A 280 -3.47 -11.67 0.07
CA VAL A 280 -2.68 -12.71 0.72
C VAL A 280 -3.56 -13.95 0.87
N GLY A 281 -3.26 -14.98 0.09
CA GLY A 281 -3.86 -16.29 0.22
C GLY A 281 -3.13 -17.09 1.31
N PHE A 282 -3.88 -17.74 2.20
CA PHE A 282 -3.31 -18.44 3.35
C PHE A 282 -3.65 -19.95 3.34
N GLY A 283 -2.60 -20.79 3.46
CA GLY A 283 -2.74 -22.24 3.53
C GLY A 283 -2.89 -22.94 2.17
N ALA A 284 -3.04 -24.27 2.22
CA ALA A 284 -2.98 -25.13 1.04
C ALA A 284 -4.13 -24.92 0.04
N GLU A 285 -5.31 -24.50 0.49
CA GLU A 285 -6.45 -24.25 -0.40
C GLU A 285 -6.22 -23.08 -1.34
N ALA A 286 -5.55 -22.02 -0.86
CA ALA A 286 -5.13 -20.91 -1.70
C ALA A 286 -4.19 -21.33 -2.85
N GLY A 287 -3.59 -22.52 -2.75
CA GLY A 287 -2.77 -23.15 -3.78
C GLY A 287 -3.52 -23.96 -4.83
N THR A 288 -4.84 -24.17 -4.73
CA THR A 288 -5.63 -24.86 -5.76
C THR A 288 -5.70 -24.06 -7.06
N ALA A 289 -5.93 -24.72 -8.21
CA ALA A 289 -5.98 -24.03 -9.50
C ALA A 289 -7.04 -22.93 -9.55
N THR A 290 -8.24 -23.21 -9.03
CA THR A 290 -9.35 -22.23 -8.97
C THR A 290 -9.03 -21.07 -8.03
N ALA A 291 -8.49 -21.35 -6.84
CA ALA A 291 -8.13 -20.29 -5.90
C ALA A 291 -7.02 -19.42 -6.45
N ARG A 292 -5.98 -20.03 -7.06
CA ARG A 292 -4.89 -19.26 -7.70
C ARG A 292 -5.41 -18.33 -8.79
N ASP A 293 -6.29 -18.80 -9.67
CA ASP A 293 -6.88 -17.94 -10.71
C ASP A 293 -7.70 -16.81 -10.10
N THR A 294 -8.53 -17.12 -9.13
CA THR A 294 -9.39 -16.13 -8.44
C THR A 294 -8.56 -15.09 -7.70
N LEU A 295 -7.62 -15.51 -6.87
CA LEU A 295 -6.76 -14.58 -6.11
C LEU A 295 -5.87 -13.75 -7.04
N GLN A 296 -5.38 -14.35 -8.14
CA GLN A 296 -4.63 -13.63 -9.17
C GLN A 296 -5.46 -12.52 -9.82
N ARG A 297 -6.70 -12.81 -10.20
CA ARG A 297 -7.61 -11.84 -10.81
C ARG A 297 -7.91 -10.67 -9.87
N ILE A 298 -8.17 -10.97 -8.60
CA ILE A 298 -8.42 -9.95 -7.56
C ILE A 298 -7.16 -9.12 -7.35
N ALA A 299 -5.99 -9.76 -7.21
CA ALA A 299 -4.73 -9.06 -6.99
C ALA A 299 -4.32 -8.16 -8.16
N VAL A 300 -4.47 -8.64 -9.40
CA VAL A 300 -4.20 -7.84 -10.61
C VAL A 300 -5.11 -6.61 -10.66
N ALA A 301 -6.38 -6.76 -10.32
CA ALA A 301 -7.33 -5.65 -10.27
C ALA A 301 -6.98 -4.61 -9.20
N GLY A 302 -6.41 -5.05 -8.07
CA GLY A 302 -6.00 -4.20 -6.94
C GLY A 302 -4.62 -3.59 -7.07
N SER A 303 -3.72 -4.21 -7.84
CA SER A 303 -2.31 -3.83 -7.93
C SER A 303 -1.99 -2.87 -9.09
N VAL A 304 -2.97 -2.12 -9.57
CA VAL A 304 -2.82 -1.23 -10.74
C VAL A 304 -1.69 -0.21 -10.55
N ARG A 305 -1.44 0.21 -9.32
CA ARG A 305 -0.39 1.20 -8.99
C ARG A 305 0.96 0.56 -8.67
N PHE A 306 0.94 -0.57 -7.96
CA PHE A 306 2.14 -1.24 -7.46
C PHE A 306 2.07 -2.73 -7.78
N PRO A 307 2.23 -3.12 -9.05
CA PRO A 307 2.33 -4.52 -9.39
C PRO A 307 3.59 -5.12 -8.76
N ARG A 308 3.55 -6.39 -8.42
CA ARG A 308 4.75 -7.11 -7.97
C ARG A 308 5.75 -7.19 -9.10
N VAL A 309 6.84 -6.45 -8.95
CA VAL A 309 7.95 -6.45 -9.91
C VAL A 309 8.98 -7.54 -9.57
N CYS A 310 9.67 -8.01 -10.59
CA CYS A 310 10.76 -8.96 -10.39
C CYS A 310 11.91 -8.32 -9.62
N PRO A 311 12.50 -9.02 -8.64
CA PRO A 311 13.69 -8.55 -7.95
C PRO A 311 14.92 -8.45 -8.89
N GLY A 312 15.91 -7.70 -8.44
CA GLY A 312 17.19 -7.54 -9.14
C GLY A 312 17.24 -6.29 -10.02
N THR A 313 18.46 -5.95 -10.46
CA THR A 313 18.73 -4.82 -11.35
C THR A 313 19.62 -5.29 -12.49
N PRO A 314 19.10 -5.43 -13.73
CA PRO A 314 17.69 -5.24 -14.13
C PRO A 314 16.74 -6.26 -13.48
N PRO A 315 15.42 -6.00 -13.43
CA PRO A 315 14.45 -6.90 -12.81
C PRO A 315 14.35 -8.20 -13.62
N ASN A 316 14.93 -9.30 -13.13
CA ASN A 316 14.99 -10.58 -13.82
C ASN A 316 15.08 -11.80 -12.88
N GLN A 317 15.09 -11.58 -11.57
CA GLN A 317 15.11 -12.66 -10.59
C GLN A 317 13.69 -13.20 -10.35
N PRO A 318 13.51 -14.50 -10.05
CA PRO A 318 12.21 -15.00 -9.64
C PRO A 318 11.74 -14.34 -8.34
N CYS A 319 10.46 -14.05 -8.25
CA CYS A 319 9.84 -13.41 -7.09
C CYS A 319 9.76 -14.33 -5.87
N SER A 320 9.70 -15.63 -6.11
CA SER A 320 9.86 -16.73 -5.15
C SER A 320 10.14 -18.02 -5.92
N ALA A 321 10.38 -19.13 -5.21
CA ALA A 321 10.66 -20.42 -5.83
C ALA A 321 9.52 -20.89 -6.76
N ASP A 322 8.28 -20.53 -6.46
CA ASP A 322 7.06 -20.89 -7.18
C ASP A 322 6.40 -19.71 -7.93
N ASN A 323 7.08 -18.57 -8.00
CA ASN A 323 6.62 -17.36 -8.67
C ASN A 323 7.70 -16.80 -9.59
N PRO A 324 7.82 -17.33 -10.81
CA PRO A 324 8.83 -16.88 -11.77
C PRO A 324 8.57 -15.43 -12.22
N CYS A 325 9.62 -14.84 -12.75
CA CYS A 325 9.58 -13.53 -13.38
C CYS A 325 9.11 -13.66 -14.83
N ASP A 326 8.14 -12.86 -15.24
CA ASP A 326 7.88 -12.61 -16.66
C ASP A 326 8.89 -11.58 -17.18
N LEU A 327 9.88 -12.04 -17.89
CA LEU A 327 10.97 -11.20 -18.41
C LEU A 327 10.51 -10.16 -19.45
N ALA A 328 9.32 -10.35 -20.05
CA ALA A 328 8.79 -9.40 -21.04
C ALA A 328 8.18 -8.18 -20.37
N SER A 329 7.48 -8.36 -19.27
CA SER A 329 6.85 -7.29 -18.49
C SER A 329 7.69 -6.81 -17.30
N GLY A 330 8.67 -7.60 -16.85
CA GLY A 330 9.40 -7.36 -15.62
C GLY A 330 8.57 -7.60 -14.36
N LEU A 331 7.43 -8.27 -14.48
CA LEU A 331 6.50 -8.51 -13.38
C LEU A 331 6.56 -9.96 -12.88
N CYS A 332 6.22 -10.14 -11.62
CA CYS A 332 5.98 -11.47 -11.07
C CYS A 332 4.77 -12.10 -11.76
N THR A 333 4.83 -13.39 -12.10
CA THR A 333 3.69 -14.08 -12.71
C THR A 333 2.50 -14.21 -11.76
N LYS A 334 2.75 -14.33 -10.45
CA LYS A 334 1.71 -14.24 -9.42
C LYS A 334 1.73 -12.85 -8.78
N GLN A 335 0.62 -12.14 -8.87
CA GLN A 335 0.46 -10.82 -8.25
C GLN A 335 -0.06 -10.92 -6.80
N TYR A 336 -0.76 -12.00 -6.42
CA TYR A 336 -1.10 -12.27 -5.02
C TYR A 336 0.09 -12.88 -4.27
N TYR A 337 0.06 -12.80 -2.95
CA TYR A 337 1.01 -13.44 -2.05
C TYR A 337 0.39 -14.74 -1.51
N GLN A 338 1.20 -15.75 -1.31
CA GLN A 338 0.78 -16.99 -0.67
C GLN A 338 1.62 -17.22 0.57
N ALA A 339 0.98 -17.37 1.72
CA ALA A 339 1.59 -17.71 2.99
C ALA A 339 1.17 -19.12 3.39
N ASN A 340 2.12 -19.90 3.92
CA ASN A 340 1.87 -21.25 4.41
C ASN A 340 1.93 -21.34 5.94
N ASP A 341 2.57 -20.36 6.58
CA ASP A 341 2.69 -20.26 8.04
C ASP A 341 2.86 -18.79 8.48
N ALA A 342 2.96 -18.58 9.80
CA ALA A 342 3.14 -17.26 10.38
C ALA A 342 4.45 -16.58 9.96
N SER A 343 5.53 -17.33 9.72
CA SER A 343 6.82 -16.78 9.29
C SER A 343 6.78 -16.24 7.87
N ASP A 344 6.18 -17.03 6.95
CA ASP A 344 5.92 -16.59 5.57
C ASP A 344 5.09 -15.32 5.56
N LEU A 345 4.03 -15.27 6.39
CA LEU A 345 3.14 -14.13 6.48
C LEU A 345 3.85 -12.87 7.00
N GLY A 346 4.69 -13.00 8.03
CA GLY A 346 5.49 -11.89 8.54
C GLY A 346 6.43 -11.30 7.47
N ALA A 347 7.07 -12.14 6.68
CA ALA A 347 7.93 -11.71 5.57
C ALA A 347 7.12 -11.03 4.45
N ILE A 348 5.92 -11.54 4.14
CA ILE A 348 5.00 -10.96 3.16
C ILE A 348 4.54 -9.57 3.62
N LEU A 349 4.10 -9.44 4.87
CA LEU A 349 3.67 -8.16 5.44
C LEU A 349 4.78 -7.12 5.33
N LYS A 350 6.01 -7.48 5.69
CA LYS A 350 7.16 -6.61 5.52
C LYS A 350 7.35 -6.20 4.06
N THR A 351 7.26 -7.14 3.13
CA THR A 351 7.38 -6.86 1.68
C THR A 351 6.30 -5.91 1.18
N ILE A 352 5.05 -6.03 1.69
CA ILE A 352 3.95 -5.15 1.31
C ILE A 352 4.12 -3.74 1.90
N THR A 353 4.59 -3.64 3.13
CA THR A 353 4.60 -2.36 3.85
C THR A 353 5.86 -1.54 3.59
N ASP A 354 7.04 -2.16 3.38
CA ASP A 354 8.29 -1.45 3.11
C ASP A 354 8.20 -0.49 1.90
N PRO A 355 7.67 -0.89 0.72
CA PRO A 355 7.53 0.02 -0.43
C PRO A 355 6.48 1.11 -0.22
N ASN A 356 5.46 0.83 0.58
CA ASN A 356 4.31 1.72 0.78
C ASN A 356 4.52 2.75 1.89
N VAL A 357 5.61 2.64 2.64
CA VAL A 357 6.03 3.73 3.52
C VAL A 357 6.67 4.81 2.65
N THR A 358 5.84 5.66 2.04
CA THR A 358 6.23 6.73 1.10
C THR A 358 6.94 7.88 1.82
N VAL A 359 7.97 7.53 2.61
CA VAL A 359 8.77 8.52 3.36
C VAL A 359 9.57 9.45 2.44
N CYS A 360 9.69 9.11 1.17
CA CYS A 360 10.46 9.88 0.19
C CYS A 360 9.61 10.81 -0.68
N GLU A 361 8.29 10.83 -0.53
CA GLU A 361 7.39 11.73 -1.23
C GLU A 361 6.76 12.73 -0.24
N ARG A 362 6.72 14.00 -0.61
CA ARG A 362 6.13 15.08 0.17
C ARG A 362 5.18 15.85 -0.70
N PHE A 363 3.88 15.65 -0.49
CA PHE A 363 2.85 16.39 -1.21
C PHE A 363 2.77 17.82 -0.67
N LEU A 364 2.70 18.77 -1.61
CA LEU A 364 2.63 20.18 -1.26
C LEU A 364 1.17 20.61 -1.17
N THR A 365 0.85 21.44 -0.21
CA THR A 365 -0.50 22.05 -0.06
C THR A 365 -0.76 23.15 -1.08
N GLU A 366 0.31 23.67 -1.70
CA GLU A 366 0.24 24.73 -2.71
C GLU A 366 1.13 24.38 -3.91
N VAL A 367 0.71 24.84 -5.10
CA VAL A 367 1.51 24.74 -6.32
C VAL A 367 2.50 25.89 -6.36
N PRO A 368 3.82 25.67 -6.41
CA PRO A 368 4.77 26.74 -6.56
C PRO A 368 4.58 27.42 -7.94
N THR A 369 4.61 28.75 -7.96
CA THR A 369 4.54 29.53 -9.21
C THR A 369 5.78 29.33 -10.07
N ASP A 370 6.91 29.07 -9.44
CA ASP A 370 8.17 28.71 -10.07
C ASP A 370 8.90 27.70 -9.19
N VAL A 371 9.35 26.59 -9.79
CA VAL A 371 10.08 25.52 -9.10
C VAL A 371 11.41 26.02 -8.52
N SER A 372 12.02 27.02 -9.14
CA SER A 372 13.27 27.64 -8.62
C SER A 372 13.08 28.36 -7.28
N LEU A 373 11.82 28.63 -6.90
CA LEU A 373 11.46 29.22 -5.60
C LEU A 373 11.23 28.18 -4.50
N LEU A 374 11.38 26.88 -4.82
CA LEU A 374 11.35 25.82 -3.82
C LEU A 374 12.71 25.69 -3.12
N SER A 375 12.68 25.75 -1.79
CA SER A 375 13.83 25.44 -0.94
C SER A 375 13.51 24.19 -0.11
N VAL A 376 14.29 23.14 -0.29
CA VAL A 376 14.15 21.88 0.45
C VAL A 376 15.30 21.71 1.41
N LEU A 377 14.99 21.58 2.70
CA LEU A 377 15.97 21.36 3.76
C LEU A 377 15.69 20.00 4.41
N VAL A 378 16.76 19.24 4.65
CA VAL A 378 16.73 18.01 5.46
C VAL A 378 17.71 18.23 6.62
N ASP A 379 17.22 18.13 7.86
CA ASP A 379 17.95 18.44 9.08
C ASP A 379 18.66 19.82 9.01
N ASN A 380 17.93 20.83 8.54
CA ASN A 380 18.40 22.21 8.32
C ASN A 380 19.49 22.38 7.24
N THR A 381 19.83 21.34 6.50
CA THR A 381 20.74 21.43 5.35
C THR A 381 19.95 21.58 4.06
N ALA A 382 20.23 22.64 3.30
CA ALA A 382 19.53 22.90 2.03
C ALA A 382 20.11 22.02 0.90
N TYR A 383 19.23 21.40 0.12
CA TYR A 383 19.58 20.56 -1.02
C TYR A 383 18.98 21.12 -2.32
N GLN A 384 19.81 21.16 -3.35
CA GLN A 384 19.37 21.57 -4.68
C GLN A 384 18.62 20.42 -5.37
N PRO A 385 17.63 20.71 -6.26
CA PRO A 385 16.98 19.69 -7.07
C PRO A 385 18.00 18.99 -7.99
N GLY A 386 17.87 17.68 -8.13
CA GLY A 386 18.75 16.90 -8.99
C GLY A 386 18.50 15.40 -8.90
N PRO A 387 19.10 14.63 -9.81
CA PRO A 387 18.85 13.18 -9.92
C PRO A 387 19.36 12.37 -8.72
N ASP A 388 20.18 12.96 -7.87
CA ASP A 388 20.72 12.31 -6.68
C ASP A 388 20.15 12.86 -5.36
N THR A 389 19.24 13.83 -5.44
CA THR A 389 18.68 14.52 -4.27
C THR A 389 17.14 14.47 -4.27
N TRP A 390 16.51 15.43 -4.91
CA TRP A 390 15.06 15.51 -5.01
C TRP A 390 14.60 16.12 -6.34
N ILE A 391 13.40 15.78 -6.76
CA ILE A 391 12.73 16.32 -7.94
C ILE A 391 11.37 16.90 -7.55
N TYR A 392 10.87 17.82 -8.35
CA TYR A 392 9.50 18.31 -8.24
C TYR A 392 8.61 17.57 -9.25
N VAL A 393 7.44 17.14 -8.77
CA VAL A 393 6.38 16.54 -9.58
C VAL A 393 5.22 17.53 -9.65
N SER A 394 4.83 17.92 -10.84
CA SER A 394 3.76 18.89 -11.07
C SER A 394 2.36 18.27 -10.83
N PRO A 395 1.29 19.09 -10.67
CA PRO A 395 -0.07 18.57 -10.51
C PRO A 395 -0.59 17.69 -11.66
N SER A 396 -0.01 17.86 -12.86
CA SER A 396 -0.36 17.07 -14.05
C SER A 396 0.43 15.78 -14.20
N GLU A 397 1.40 15.55 -13.33
CA GLU A 397 2.27 14.38 -13.31
C GLU A 397 1.97 13.52 -12.07
N THR A 398 2.38 12.27 -12.11
CA THR A 398 2.27 11.37 -10.96
C THR A 398 3.63 11.10 -10.35
N THR A 399 3.66 10.97 -9.02
CA THR A 399 4.89 10.62 -8.30
C THR A 399 5.34 9.20 -8.65
N PRO A 400 6.65 8.93 -8.71
CA PRO A 400 7.18 7.65 -9.18
C PRO A 400 6.89 6.49 -8.22
N THR A 401 6.75 6.75 -6.92
CA THR A 401 6.54 5.70 -5.92
C THR A 401 5.06 5.48 -5.63
N SER A 402 4.32 6.52 -5.22
CA SER A 402 2.91 6.37 -4.88
C SER A 402 1.96 6.45 -6.09
N GLY A 403 2.45 6.91 -7.25
CA GLY A 403 1.62 7.14 -8.43
C GLY A 403 0.52 8.18 -8.23
N LYS A 404 0.59 8.99 -7.17
CA LYS A 404 -0.36 10.07 -6.89
C LYS A 404 -0.05 11.31 -7.73
N PRO A 405 -1.07 12.08 -8.15
CA PRO A 405 -0.83 13.35 -8.80
C PRO A 405 -0.15 14.34 -7.84
N GLY A 406 0.81 15.13 -8.35
CA GLY A 406 1.44 16.22 -7.62
C GLY A 406 0.44 17.33 -7.22
N PRO A 407 0.90 18.46 -6.64
CA PRO A 407 2.32 18.84 -6.54
C PRO A 407 3.05 18.12 -5.41
N ALA A 408 4.26 17.66 -5.70
CA ALA A 408 5.06 16.96 -4.70
C ALA A 408 6.57 17.24 -4.89
N VAL A 409 7.30 17.17 -3.77
CA VAL A 409 8.77 17.00 -3.76
C VAL A 409 9.03 15.52 -3.52
N VAL A 410 9.80 14.90 -4.39
CA VAL A 410 10.16 13.48 -4.33
C VAL A 410 11.65 13.36 -4.14
N PHE A 411 12.08 12.80 -3.01
CA PHE A 411 13.46 12.39 -2.78
C PHE A 411 13.73 11.12 -3.58
N VAL A 412 14.80 11.15 -4.37
CA VAL A 412 15.06 10.08 -5.34
C VAL A 412 15.36 8.77 -4.63
N ASP A 413 14.61 7.72 -4.95
CA ASP A 413 14.75 6.40 -4.34
C ASP A 413 16.13 5.76 -4.60
N GLY A 414 16.65 5.04 -3.62
CA GLY A 414 18.01 4.47 -3.67
C GLY A 414 19.13 5.53 -3.60
N LYS A 415 18.83 6.76 -3.18
CA LYS A 415 19.78 7.85 -2.98
C LYS A 415 19.85 8.22 -1.49
N PRO A 416 20.99 8.79 -1.04
CA PRO A 416 21.26 9.00 0.39
C PRO A 416 20.17 9.74 1.16
N LEU A 417 19.51 10.74 0.55
CA LEU A 417 18.43 11.50 1.22
C LEU A 417 17.18 10.65 1.44
N CYS A 418 16.75 9.91 0.45
CA CYS A 418 15.60 9.01 0.61
C CYS A 418 15.93 7.89 1.62
N ASP A 419 17.13 7.32 1.56
CA ASP A 419 17.56 6.29 2.51
C ASP A 419 17.63 6.83 3.95
N GLN A 420 18.09 8.06 4.13
CA GLN A 420 18.07 8.75 5.43
C GLN A 420 16.64 8.91 5.95
N LEU A 421 15.68 9.31 5.08
CA LEU A 421 14.28 9.44 5.46
C LEU A 421 13.65 8.10 5.85
N LYS A 422 14.02 7.00 5.19
CA LYS A 422 13.56 5.64 5.53
C LYS A 422 14.03 5.18 6.91
N THR A 423 15.14 5.71 7.42
CA THR A 423 15.64 5.39 8.76
C THR A 423 15.09 6.31 9.86
N SER A 424 14.26 7.30 9.52
CA SER A 424 13.64 8.22 10.47
C SER A 424 12.71 7.48 11.43
N THR A 425 12.89 7.74 12.73
CA THR A 425 12.03 7.19 13.80
C THR A 425 11.57 8.32 14.72
N GLY A 426 10.55 8.10 15.54
CA GLY A 426 10.12 9.07 16.54
C GLY A 426 11.21 9.45 17.53
N ALA A 427 12.12 8.51 17.85
CA ALA A 427 13.27 8.75 18.73
C ALA A 427 14.44 9.47 18.01
N SER A 428 14.52 9.37 16.69
CA SER A 428 15.54 10.02 15.85
C SER A 428 14.90 10.53 14.55
N PRO A 429 14.10 11.60 14.63
CA PRO A 429 13.37 12.11 13.50
C PRO A 429 14.29 12.83 12.51
N VAL A 430 14.11 12.56 11.23
CA VAL A 430 14.69 13.35 10.14
C VAL A 430 13.71 14.48 9.79
N ASN A 431 14.13 15.71 10.00
CA ASN A 431 13.28 16.87 9.76
C ASN A 431 13.37 17.33 8.30
N VAL A 432 12.26 17.33 7.61
CA VAL A 432 12.13 17.88 6.26
C VAL A 432 11.35 19.16 6.31
N GLN A 433 11.94 20.24 5.78
CA GLN A 433 11.28 21.53 5.61
C GLN A 433 11.25 21.86 4.12
N ILE A 434 10.08 22.18 3.61
CA ILE A 434 9.92 22.67 2.24
C ILE A 434 9.34 24.07 2.32
N ARG A 435 10.02 25.01 1.68
CA ARG A 435 9.62 26.43 1.68
C ARG A 435 9.34 26.85 0.25
N ILE A 436 8.20 27.50 0.05
CA ILE A 436 7.86 28.17 -1.20
C ILE A 436 8.09 29.67 -1.00
N LEU A 437 9.00 30.25 -1.76
CA LEU A 437 9.22 31.69 -1.76
C LEU A 437 8.13 32.34 -2.63
N LYS A 438 7.31 33.20 -2.05
CA LYS A 438 6.32 33.99 -2.79
C LYS A 438 6.92 35.37 -3.05
N VAL A 439 6.98 35.76 -4.31
CA VAL A 439 7.25 37.13 -4.72
C VAL A 439 5.90 37.87 -4.70
N LEU A 440 5.76 38.81 -3.81
CA LEU A 440 4.56 39.65 -3.70
C LEU A 440 4.63 40.83 -4.70
#